data_27c1b5089ef754828ad32f7e163778df
#
_entry.id   27c1b5089ef754828ad32f7e163778df
#
_cell.length_a   1.000
_cell.length_b   1.000
_cell.length_c   1.000
_cell.angle_alpha   90.00
_cell.angle_beta   90.00
_cell.angle_gamma   90.00
#
_symmetry.space_group_name_H-M   'P 1'
#
loop_
_entity.id
_entity.type
_entity.pdbx_description
1 polymer ?
#
loop_
_entity_poly.entity_id
_entity_poly.type
_entity_poly.pdbx_seq_one_letter_code
_entity_poly.pdbx_strand_id
1 'polypeptide(L)'
;MNHHVYFWLKDEFKNESGYVRMERGLVELAKSPNIATAHWGKPASTAVRPVTDHSWDYGIEFHFASMEDHEKYQKVDPIHDAFSGGNKEMWAKVLVMDLA
;
A
#
# COMPACT_ATOMS: atom_id res chain seq x y z
N MET A 1 1.67 14.82 -6.15
CA MET A 1 0.84 14.43 -4.99
C MET A 1 1.42 13.19 -4.34
N ASN A 2 1.19 13.04 -3.07
CA ASN A 2 1.65 11.88 -2.30
C ASN A 2 0.47 11.02 -1.90
N HIS A 3 0.51 9.77 -2.29
CA HIS A 3 -0.55 8.79 -2.09
C HIS A 3 -0.12 7.84 -0.98
N HIS A 4 -0.80 7.91 0.16
CA HIS A 4 -0.55 7.07 1.32
C HIS A 4 -1.67 6.06 1.46
N VAL A 5 -1.33 4.78 1.54
CA VAL A 5 -2.31 3.72 1.78
C VAL A 5 -1.80 2.83 2.90
N TYR A 6 -2.68 2.52 3.85
CA TYR A 6 -2.37 1.64 4.96
C TYR A 6 -3.28 0.43 4.91
N PHE A 7 -2.71 -0.74 5.15
CA PHE A 7 -3.40 -2.02 5.05
C PHE A 7 -3.38 -2.73 6.40
N TRP A 8 -4.54 -3.23 6.80
CA TRP A 8 -4.69 -4.16 7.92
C TRP A 8 -5.05 -5.51 7.35
N LEU A 9 -4.25 -6.53 7.66
CA LEU A 9 -4.52 -7.88 7.21
C LEU A 9 -5.56 -8.55 8.12
N LYS A 10 -6.35 -9.46 7.54
CA LYS A 10 -7.18 -10.36 8.34
C LYS A 10 -6.29 -11.28 9.17
N ASP A 11 -6.76 -11.68 10.35
CA ASP A 11 -5.96 -12.50 11.27
C ASP A 11 -5.44 -13.79 10.64
N GLU A 12 -6.24 -14.42 9.78
CA GLU A 12 -5.87 -15.65 9.07
C GLU A 12 -4.67 -15.49 8.12
N PHE A 13 -4.35 -14.25 7.73
CA PHE A 13 -3.20 -13.93 6.88
C PHE A 13 -2.03 -13.31 7.63
N LYS A 14 -2.15 -13.12 8.94
CA LYS A 14 -1.05 -12.59 9.78
C LYS A 14 -0.09 -13.73 10.15
N ASN A 15 0.60 -14.24 9.16
CA ASN A 15 1.58 -15.32 9.26
C ASN A 15 2.62 -15.16 8.14
N GLU A 16 3.66 -15.97 8.16
CA GLU A 16 4.74 -15.89 7.19
C GLU A 16 4.24 -15.97 5.75
N SER A 17 3.35 -16.89 5.45
CA SER A 17 2.79 -17.06 4.10
C SER A 17 2.04 -15.80 3.63
N GLY A 18 1.23 -15.22 4.50
CA GLY A 18 0.49 -13.98 4.21
C GLY A 18 1.43 -12.79 4.01
N TYR A 19 2.43 -12.66 4.86
CA TYR A 19 3.41 -11.58 4.74
C TYR A 19 4.24 -11.68 3.47
N VAL A 20 4.71 -12.87 3.12
CA VAL A 20 5.45 -13.09 1.87
C VAL A 20 4.58 -12.72 0.66
N ARG A 21 3.32 -13.14 0.65
CA ARG A 21 2.37 -12.84 -0.43
C ARG A 21 2.15 -11.33 -0.57
N MET A 22 1.90 -10.64 0.54
CA MET A 22 1.66 -9.19 0.54
C MET A 22 2.91 -8.43 0.07
N GLU A 23 4.09 -8.81 0.56
CA GLU A 23 5.35 -8.14 0.21
C GLU A 23 5.71 -8.34 -1.26
N ARG A 24 5.49 -9.53 -1.81
CA ARG A 24 5.64 -9.75 -3.26
C ARG A 24 4.71 -8.87 -4.06
N GLY A 25 3.47 -8.72 -3.62
CA GLY A 25 2.50 -7.84 -4.25
C GLY A 25 2.97 -6.38 -4.25
N LEU A 26 3.48 -5.91 -3.11
CA LEU A 26 3.98 -4.54 -2.99
C LEU A 26 5.22 -4.28 -3.86
N VAL A 27 6.13 -5.25 -3.96
CA VAL A 27 7.30 -5.16 -4.85
C VAL A 27 6.85 -4.98 -6.30
N GLU A 28 5.88 -5.76 -6.75
CA GLU A 28 5.36 -5.66 -8.11
C GLU A 28 4.59 -4.36 -8.35
N LEU A 29 3.78 -3.94 -7.38
CA LEU A 29 3.02 -2.68 -7.45
C LEU A 29 3.95 -1.47 -7.62
N ALA A 30 5.07 -1.47 -6.89
CA ALA A 30 6.05 -0.38 -6.95
C ALA A 30 6.72 -0.23 -8.31
N LYS A 31 6.56 -1.19 -9.22
CA LYS A 31 7.09 -1.13 -10.59
C LYS A 31 6.19 -0.37 -11.57
N SER A 32 5.03 0.11 -11.13
CA SER A 32 4.12 0.85 -12.01
C SER A 32 4.83 2.05 -12.64
N PRO A 33 4.75 2.22 -13.98
CA PRO A 33 5.36 3.34 -14.68
C PRO A 33 4.67 4.68 -14.37
N ASN A 34 3.49 4.65 -13.76
CA ASN A 34 2.76 5.86 -13.40
C ASN A 34 3.25 6.47 -12.07
N ILE A 35 4.01 5.73 -11.29
CA ILE A 35 4.55 6.18 -10.00
C ILE A 35 5.91 6.84 -10.22
N ALA A 36 6.10 8.06 -9.72
CA ALA A 36 7.39 8.76 -9.83
C ALA A 36 8.40 8.22 -8.82
N THR A 37 8.00 8.09 -7.56
CA THR A 37 8.82 7.44 -6.52
C THR A 37 7.92 6.56 -5.65
N ALA A 38 8.42 5.38 -5.30
CA ALA A 38 7.66 4.38 -4.54
C ALA A 38 8.43 3.99 -3.28
N HIS A 39 7.73 3.99 -2.16
CA HIS A 39 8.20 3.45 -0.91
C HIS A 39 7.07 2.68 -0.22
N TRP A 40 7.39 1.54 0.36
CA TRP A 40 6.46 0.81 1.21
C TRP A 40 7.20 0.21 2.39
N GLY A 41 6.47 -0.11 3.44
CA GLY A 41 7.09 -0.68 4.62
C GLY A 41 6.07 -1.13 5.66
N LYS A 42 6.61 -1.47 6.81
CA LYS A 42 5.87 -1.85 8.03
C LYS A 42 5.91 -0.69 9.02
N PRO A 43 5.08 -0.72 10.08
CA PRO A 43 5.18 0.27 11.15
C PRO A 43 6.59 0.37 11.67
N ALA A 44 7.13 1.59 11.76
CA ALA A 44 8.43 1.83 12.36
C ALA A 44 8.36 1.65 13.89
N SER A 45 9.48 1.26 14.49
CA SER A 45 9.57 1.08 15.95
C SER A 45 9.73 2.43 16.67
N THR A 46 8.81 3.34 16.41
CA THR A 46 8.77 4.64 17.09
C THR A 46 8.02 4.53 18.41
N ALA A 47 8.18 5.55 19.27
CA ALA A 47 7.53 5.56 20.57
C ALA A 47 6.00 5.48 20.45
N VAL A 48 5.37 4.68 21.33
CA VAL A 48 3.92 4.61 21.41
C VAL A 48 3.41 5.89 22.06
N ARG A 49 2.61 6.65 21.31
CA ARG A 49 2.00 7.91 21.73
C ARG A 49 0.52 7.87 21.40
N PRO A 50 -0.33 8.67 22.08
CA PRO A 50 -1.77 8.71 21.77
C PRO A 50 -2.09 9.05 20.30
N VAL A 51 -1.19 9.79 19.63
CA VAL A 51 -1.35 10.21 18.22
C VAL A 51 -0.68 9.28 17.24
N THR A 52 0.06 8.26 17.69
CA THR A 52 0.78 7.34 16.83
C THR A 52 -0.02 6.04 16.68
N ASP A 53 -0.38 5.73 15.46
CA ASP A 53 -1.10 4.48 15.14
C ASP A 53 -0.11 3.48 14.52
N HIS A 54 0.17 2.39 15.24
CA HIS A 54 0.98 1.27 14.78
C HIS A 54 0.12 0.02 14.51
N SER A 55 -1.20 0.15 14.43
CA SER A 55 -2.11 -0.99 14.30
C SER A 55 -2.14 -1.61 12.89
N TRP A 56 -1.70 -0.86 11.88
CA TRP A 56 -1.65 -1.32 10.50
C TRP A 56 -0.48 -2.28 10.26
N ASP A 57 -0.57 -3.10 9.21
CA ASP A 57 0.44 -4.10 8.89
C ASP A 57 1.42 -3.64 7.81
N TYR A 58 0.94 -2.96 6.76
CA TYR A 58 1.75 -2.41 5.66
C TYR A 58 1.26 -1.03 5.29
N GLY A 59 2.19 -0.20 4.86
CA GLY A 59 1.89 1.12 4.35
C GLY A 59 2.66 1.39 3.06
N ILE A 60 2.07 2.19 2.18
CA ILE A 60 2.74 2.70 0.99
C ILE A 60 2.76 4.22 1.03
N GLU A 61 3.83 4.77 0.46
CA GLU A 61 3.99 6.19 0.20
C GLU A 61 4.47 6.32 -1.24
N PHE A 62 3.54 6.61 -2.14
CA PHE A 62 3.82 6.76 -3.57
C PHE A 62 3.67 8.21 -3.97
N HIS A 63 4.71 8.73 -4.62
CA HIS A 63 4.64 10.06 -5.22
C HIS A 63 4.27 9.95 -6.70
N PHE A 64 3.28 10.74 -7.11
CA PHE A 64 2.87 10.88 -8.50
C PHE A 64 3.24 12.28 -8.98
N ALA A 65 3.83 12.38 -10.17
CA ALA A 65 4.24 13.67 -10.74
C ALA A 65 3.04 14.57 -11.05
N SER A 66 1.86 13.98 -11.26
CA SER A 66 0.63 14.72 -11.55
C SER A 66 -0.60 13.96 -11.05
N MET A 67 -1.71 14.66 -10.92
CA MET A 67 -3.00 14.05 -10.61
C MET A 67 -3.44 13.12 -11.75
N GLU A 68 -3.07 13.44 -12.99
CA GLU A 68 -3.36 12.60 -14.15
C GLU A 68 -2.67 11.24 -14.05
N ASP A 69 -1.41 11.20 -13.63
CA ASP A 69 -0.67 9.95 -13.44
C ASP A 69 -1.31 9.09 -12.34
N HIS A 70 -1.73 9.72 -11.25
CA HIS A 70 -2.46 9.03 -10.19
C HIS A 70 -3.78 8.45 -10.70
N GLU A 71 -4.50 9.19 -11.53
CA GLU A 71 -5.77 8.72 -12.11
C GLU A 71 -5.54 7.52 -13.04
N LYS A 72 -4.50 7.55 -13.87
CA LYS A 72 -4.10 6.41 -14.71
C LYS A 72 -3.78 5.19 -13.86
N TYR A 73 -3.03 5.38 -12.79
CA TYR A 73 -2.70 4.31 -11.84
C TYR A 73 -3.97 3.68 -11.25
N GLN A 74 -4.94 4.49 -10.84
CA GLN A 74 -6.16 4.01 -10.21
C GLN A 74 -7.11 3.31 -11.20
N LYS A 75 -7.22 3.79 -12.43
CA LYS A 75 -8.29 3.40 -13.36
C LYS A 75 -7.86 2.42 -14.44
N VAL A 76 -6.64 2.54 -14.95
CA VAL A 76 -6.24 1.79 -16.17
C VAL A 76 -4.89 1.08 -16.06
N ASP A 77 -4.25 1.10 -14.91
CA ASP A 77 -2.95 0.47 -14.70
C ASP A 77 -3.11 -1.02 -14.41
N PRO A 78 -2.66 -1.91 -15.32
CA PRO A 78 -2.78 -3.36 -15.10
C PRO A 78 -1.95 -3.85 -13.90
N ILE A 79 -0.88 -3.15 -13.54
CA ILE A 79 -0.06 -3.48 -12.36
C ILE A 79 -0.85 -3.22 -11.08
N HIS A 80 -1.55 -2.08 -11.01
CA HIS A 80 -2.45 -1.77 -9.89
C HIS A 80 -3.58 -2.79 -9.80
N ASP A 81 -4.21 -3.12 -10.93
CA ASP A 81 -5.31 -4.08 -10.96
C ASP A 81 -4.87 -5.47 -10.52
N ALA A 82 -3.68 -5.91 -10.95
CA ALA A 82 -3.10 -7.20 -10.54
C ALA A 82 -2.83 -7.23 -9.02
N PHE A 83 -2.32 -6.14 -8.46
CA PHE A 83 -2.08 -6.04 -7.02
C PHE A 83 -3.40 -6.14 -6.24
N SER A 84 -4.37 -5.34 -6.60
CA SER A 84 -5.68 -5.33 -5.94
C SER A 84 -6.37 -6.68 -6.08
N GLY A 85 -6.47 -7.21 -7.30
CA GLY A 85 -7.12 -8.49 -7.59
C GLY A 85 -6.46 -9.67 -6.90
N GLY A 86 -5.13 -9.64 -6.78
CA GLY A 86 -4.35 -10.74 -6.20
C GLY A 86 -4.24 -10.70 -4.67
N ASN A 87 -4.56 -9.60 -4.02
CA ASN A 87 -4.27 -9.41 -2.59
C ASN A 87 -5.45 -8.93 -1.74
N LYS A 88 -6.49 -8.37 -2.34
CA LYS A 88 -7.60 -7.75 -1.59
C LYS A 88 -8.30 -8.69 -0.61
N GLU A 89 -8.32 -9.98 -0.89
CA GLU A 89 -8.93 -10.96 0.03
C GLU A 89 -8.22 -11.02 1.38
N MET A 90 -6.94 -10.59 1.45
CA MET A 90 -6.17 -10.58 2.68
C MET A 90 -6.50 -9.38 3.59
N TRP A 91 -7.15 -8.36 3.06
CA TRP A 91 -7.31 -7.09 3.76
C TRP A 91 -8.57 -7.04 4.61
N ALA A 92 -8.38 -6.78 5.91
CA ALA A 92 -9.49 -6.48 6.82
C ALA A 92 -9.94 -5.02 6.66
N LYS A 93 -8.99 -4.13 6.38
CA LYS A 93 -9.23 -2.69 6.25
C LYS A 93 -8.15 -2.06 5.37
N VAL A 94 -8.54 -1.06 4.62
CA VAL A 94 -7.62 -0.20 3.85
C VAL A 94 -7.97 1.25 4.12
N LEU A 95 -6.97 2.08 4.34
CA LEU A 95 -7.13 3.51 4.55
C LEU A 95 -6.26 4.26 3.56
N VAL A 96 -6.85 5.18 2.81
CA VAL A 96 -6.14 6.03 1.84
C VAL A 96 -6.12 7.46 2.35
N MET A 97 -4.92 8.06 2.34
CA MET A 97 -4.74 9.48 2.66
C MET A 97 -3.85 10.12 1.60
N ASP A 98 -4.44 10.99 0.80
CA ASP A 98 -3.76 11.67 -0.30
C ASP A 98 -3.43 13.11 0.06
N LEU A 99 -2.18 13.51 -0.19
CA LEU A 99 -1.68 14.84 0.08
C LEU A 99 -1.23 15.50 -1.22
N ALA A 100 -1.81 16.65 -1.50
CA ALA A 100 -1.46 17.42 -2.69
C ALA A 100 -0.18 18.27 -2.50
#